data_5b86f67ca2e6a04796be4baa3a332d2a
#
_entry.id   5b86f67ca2e6a04796be4baa3a332d2a
#
_cell.length_a   1.000
_cell.length_b   1.000
_cell.length_c   1.000
_cell.angle_alpha   90.00
_cell.angle_beta   90.00
_cell.angle_gamma   90.00
#
_symmetry.space_group_name_H-M   'P 1'
#
loop_
_entity.id
_entity.type
_entity.pdbx_description
1 polymer ?
#
loop_
_entity_poly.entity_id
_entity_poly.type
_entity_poly.pdbx_seq_one_letter_code
_entity_poly.pdbx_strand_id
1 'polypeptide(L)'
;MNKSDEHWKHYRKSRRTLEALPEEYLLLAQHIVEAANVSLNMKLNPVMAVSLADHLFYAIQRFLEGTPIANSLTWEIKRFYQKEYEVGLMALDMVESQFKVRLPESEAAFIAMHIANGETDDSTMEETFAITKIIEDICNIVRVYFRIEMDADSSYYYRFITHLKYFARRVLRQEQYEDNSSTDLAEIIFAKYEEAYRCACKIGDYLSRKYHYQLLEEERMYLTIHIRLVVNKGSKMPLEKTPEKGGQNS
;
A
#
# COMPACT_ATOMS: atom_id res chain seq x y z
N MET A 1 12.36 -18.45 18.82
CA MET A 1 12.66 -19.01 17.49
C MET A 1 13.67 -18.07 16.86
N ASN A 2 14.84 -18.58 16.41
CA ASN A 2 16.03 -17.74 16.18
C ASN A 2 15.95 -17.09 14.78
N LYS A 3 16.21 -15.77 14.65
CA LYS A 3 16.24 -15.02 13.36
C LYS A 3 17.07 -15.72 12.27
N SER A 4 18.09 -16.47 12.65
CA SER A 4 18.92 -17.27 11.73
C SER A 4 18.16 -18.44 11.09
N ASP A 5 17.19 -19.06 11.78
CA ASP A 5 16.43 -20.20 11.26
C ASP A 5 15.39 -19.77 10.21
N GLU A 6 14.83 -18.57 10.32
CA GLU A 6 13.92 -18.01 9.32
C GLU A 6 14.68 -17.59 8.05
N HIS A 7 15.84 -16.99 8.22
CA HIS A 7 16.71 -16.62 7.09
C HIS A 7 17.14 -17.85 6.28
N TRP A 8 17.51 -18.96 6.95
CA TRP A 8 17.86 -20.22 6.29
C TRP A 8 16.67 -20.94 5.65
N LYS A 9 15.45 -20.76 6.17
CA LYS A 9 14.23 -21.29 5.54
C LYS A 9 13.91 -20.51 4.25
N HIS A 10 14.06 -19.19 4.29
CA HIS A 10 13.84 -18.34 3.12
C HIS A 10 14.86 -18.62 2.03
N TYR A 11 16.14 -18.74 2.38
CA TYR A 11 17.22 -19.10 1.46
C TYR A 11 17.01 -20.47 0.81
N ARG A 12 16.59 -21.49 1.57
CA ARG A 12 16.31 -22.84 1.04
C ARG A 12 15.06 -22.84 0.12
N LYS A 13 14.06 -22.04 0.42
CA LYS A 13 12.86 -21.89 -0.43
C LYS A 13 13.26 -21.24 -1.76
N SER A 14 13.98 -20.13 -1.71
CA SER A 14 14.48 -19.43 -2.90
C SER A 14 15.37 -20.31 -3.78
N ARG A 15 16.23 -21.14 -3.19
CA ARG A 15 17.10 -22.07 -3.93
C ARG A 15 16.31 -23.16 -4.65
N ARG A 16 15.30 -23.77 -4.01
CA ARG A 16 14.43 -24.76 -4.66
C ARG A 16 13.61 -24.15 -5.80
N THR A 17 13.16 -22.93 -5.64
CA THR A 17 12.44 -22.18 -6.67
C THR A 17 13.36 -21.91 -7.86
N LEU A 18 14.60 -21.49 -7.63
CA LEU A 18 15.60 -21.25 -8.70
C LEU A 18 15.93 -22.51 -9.51
N GLU A 19 15.99 -23.68 -8.88
CA GLU A 19 16.29 -24.96 -9.56
C GLU A 19 15.11 -25.46 -10.43
N ALA A 20 13.89 -24.97 -10.18
CA ALA A 20 12.65 -25.42 -10.85
C ALA A 20 12.11 -24.42 -11.89
N LEU A 21 12.55 -23.16 -11.83
CA LEU A 21 12.05 -22.09 -12.74
C LEU A 21 12.84 -22.09 -14.06
N PRO A 22 12.14 -22.03 -15.22
CA PRO A 22 12.82 -21.79 -16.48
C PRO A 22 13.56 -20.46 -16.48
N GLU A 23 14.76 -20.44 -17.02
CA GLU A 23 15.67 -19.29 -17.03
C GLU A 23 15.04 -18.02 -17.60
N GLU A 24 14.18 -18.17 -18.61
CA GLU A 24 13.47 -17.07 -19.30
C GLU A 24 12.62 -16.22 -18.34
N TYR A 25 12.02 -16.82 -17.31
CA TYR A 25 11.24 -16.08 -16.31
C TYR A 25 12.13 -15.28 -15.37
N LEU A 26 13.29 -15.83 -15.01
CA LEU A 26 14.25 -15.14 -14.18
C LEU A 26 14.86 -13.94 -14.90
N LEU A 27 15.23 -14.11 -16.18
CA LEU A 27 15.73 -13.01 -17.02
C LEU A 27 14.68 -11.91 -17.18
N LEU A 28 13.41 -12.27 -17.43
CA LEU A 28 12.33 -11.28 -17.51
C LEU A 28 12.17 -10.53 -16.19
N ALA A 29 12.14 -11.25 -15.06
CA ALA A 29 12.02 -10.61 -13.76
C ALA A 29 13.20 -9.68 -13.44
N GLN A 30 14.42 -10.02 -13.84
CA GLN A 30 15.58 -9.13 -13.70
C GLN A 30 15.41 -7.85 -14.52
N HIS A 31 14.96 -7.95 -15.78
CA HIS A 31 14.68 -6.77 -16.61
C HIS A 31 13.58 -5.89 -16.00
N ILE A 32 12.54 -6.48 -15.41
CA ILE A 32 11.48 -5.74 -14.75
C ILE A 32 12.05 -4.99 -13.52
N VAL A 33 12.91 -5.65 -12.71
CA VAL A 33 13.56 -5.03 -11.55
C VAL A 33 14.48 -3.89 -11.97
N GLU A 34 15.25 -4.05 -13.05
CA GLU A 34 16.09 -2.99 -13.61
C GLU A 34 15.25 -1.79 -14.07
N ALA A 35 14.16 -2.04 -14.79
CA ALA A 35 13.22 -1.00 -15.21
C ALA A 35 12.59 -0.29 -14.02
N ALA A 36 12.22 -1.03 -12.98
CA ALA A 36 11.70 -0.47 -11.73
C ALA A 36 12.74 0.43 -11.04
N ASN A 37 14.00 -0.02 -10.93
CA ASN A 37 15.07 0.77 -10.34
C ASN A 37 15.24 2.12 -11.03
N VAL A 38 15.18 2.14 -12.37
CA VAL A 38 15.30 3.36 -13.18
C VAL A 38 14.07 4.24 -13.00
N SER A 39 12.87 3.66 -13.15
CA SER A 39 11.60 4.41 -13.13
C SER A 39 11.32 5.04 -11.75
N LEU A 40 11.63 4.29 -10.66
CA LEU A 40 11.37 4.72 -9.30
C LEU A 40 12.55 5.49 -8.68
N ASN A 41 13.69 5.55 -9.37
CA ASN A 41 14.94 6.13 -8.88
C ASN A 41 15.35 5.55 -7.51
N MET A 42 15.32 4.22 -7.39
CA MET A 42 15.64 3.50 -6.16
C MET A 42 16.45 2.23 -6.47
N LYS A 43 16.97 1.61 -5.42
CA LYS A 43 17.71 0.35 -5.51
C LYS A 43 16.92 -0.74 -4.80
N LEU A 44 16.23 -1.56 -5.58
CA LEU A 44 15.50 -2.72 -5.08
C LEU A 44 16.45 -3.88 -4.73
N ASN A 45 16.04 -4.70 -3.76
CA ASN A 45 16.80 -5.91 -3.41
C ASN A 45 16.80 -6.89 -4.60
N PRO A 46 17.98 -7.31 -5.12
CA PRO A 46 18.06 -8.24 -6.25
C PRO A 46 17.36 -9.59 -6.03
N VAL A 47 17.23 -10.04 -4.77
CA VAL A 47 16.55 -11.30 -4.41
C VAL A 47 15.07 -11.24 -4.80
N MET A 48 14.49 -10.05 -4.91
CA MET A 48 13.12 -9.84 -5.38
C MET A 48 12.89 -10.43 -6.78
N ALA A 49 13.89 -10.42 -7.67
CA ALA A 49 13.75 -11.00 -9.01
C ALA A 49 13.37 -12.48 -8.97
N VAL A 50 13.84 -13.24 -7.97
CA VAL A 50 13.47 -14.66 -7.82
C VAL A 50 12.00 -14.80 -7.43
N SER A 51 11.54 -14.01 -6.48
CA SER A 51 10.13 -14.02 -6.04
C SER A 51 9.20 -13.54 -7.15
N LEU A 52 9.62 -12.53 -7.93
CA LEU A 52 8.86 -12.04 -9.07
C LEU A 52 8.80 -13.08 -10.21
N ALA A 53 9.91 -13.77 -10.50
CA ALA A 53 9.96 -14.83 -11.52
C ALA A 53 9.02 -15.99 -11.17
N ASP A 54 8.99 -16.41 -9.90
CA ASP A 54 8.06 -17.42 -9.38
C ASP A 54 6.60 -16.97 -9.58
N HIS A 55 6.29 -15.72 -9.21
CA HIS A 55 4.96 -15.16 -9.42
C HIS A 55 4.56 -15.16 -10.91
N LEU A 56 5.43 -14.65 -11.80
CA LEU A 56 5.15 -14.57 -13.23
C LEU A 56 4.93 -15.95 -13.84
N PHE A 57 5.75 -16.93 -13.48
CA PHE A 57 5.59 -18.32 -13.92
C PHE A 57 4.19 -18.85 -13.59
N TYR A 58 3.79 -18.78 -12.32
CA TYR A 58 2.49 -19.28 -11.91
C TYR A 58 1.31 -18.43 -12.41
N ALA A 59 1.49 -17.11 -12.58
CA ALA A 59 0.46 -16.25 -13.14
C ALA A 59 0.15 -16.62 -14.61
N ILE A 60 1.20 -16.85 -15.41
CA ILE A 60 1.04 -17.29 -16.80
C ILE A 60 0.40 -18.69 -16.86
N GLN A 61 0.84 -19.65 -16.03
CA GLN A 61 0.25 -20.99 -15.99
C GLN A 61 -1.24 -20.93 -15.65
N ARG A 62 -1.62 -20.23 -14.57
CA ARG A 62 -3.04 -20.06 -14.20
C ARG A 62 -3.86 -19.38 -15.28
N PHE A 63 -3.30 -18.41 -15.97
CA PHE A 63 -3.99 -17.73 -17.07
C PHE A 63 -4.26 -18.69 -18.22
N LEU A 64 -3.28 -19.50 -18.63
CA LEU A 64 -3.40 -20.51 -19.69
C LEU A 64 -4.39 -21.62 -19.31
N GLU A 65 -4.49 -21.97 -18.02
CA GLU A 65 -5.46 -22.93 -17.48
C GLU A 65 -6.87 -22.32 -17.31
N GLY A 66 -7.06 -21.03 -17.58
CA GLY A 66 -8.35 -20.36 -17.44
C GLY A 66 -8.76 -20.08 -15.99
N THR A 67 -7.81 -20.07 -15.04
CA THR A 67 -8.02 -19.85 -13.60
C THR A 67 -7.25 -18.63 -13.07
N PRO A 68 -7.36 -17.44 -13.70
CA PRO A 68 -6.67 -16.25 -13.22
C PRO A 68 -7.15 -15.85 -11.84
N ILE A 69 -6.25 -15.33 -11.00
CA ILE A 69 -6.58 -14.82 -9.67
C ILE A 69 -6.82 -13.31 -9.75
N ALA A 70 -7.98 -12.86 -9.26
CA ALA A 70 -8.24 -11.44 -9.10
C ALA A 70 -7.55 -10.91 -7.84
N ASN A 71 -6.88 -9.75 -7.96
CA ASN A 71 -6.37 -9.03 -6.79
C ASN A 71 -7.48 -8.12 -6.26
N SER A 72 -7.99 -8.43 -5.07
CA SER A 72 -9.09 -7.69 -4.44
C SER A 72 -8.71 -6.25 -4.05
N LEU A 73 -7.42 -5.92 -4.01
CA LEU A 73 -6.89 -4.59 -3.69
C LEU A 73 -6.33 -3.87 -4.93
N THR A 74 -6.68 -4.30 -6.15
CA THR A 74 -6.16 -3.68 -7.38
C THR A 74 -6.39 -2.16 -7.39
N TRP A 75 -7.58 -1.72 -6.99
CA TRP A 75 -7.92 -0.29 -6.96
C TRP A 75 -7.10 0.49 -5.93
N GLU A 76 -6.95 -0.04 -4.71
CA GLU A 76 -6.15 0.53 -3.63
C GLU A 76 -4.66 0.58 -4.00
N ILE A 77 -4.15 -0.49 -4.60
CA ILE A 77 -2.75 -0.57 -5.05
C ILE A 77 -2.50 0.46 -6.15
N LYS A 78 -3.37 0.55 -7.15
CA LYS A 78 -3.30 1.57 -8.20
C LYS A 78 -3.28 2.98 -7.63
N ARG A 79 -3.99 3.22 -6.54
CA ARG A 79 -4.12 4.52 -5.88
C ARG A 79 -2.97 4.83 -4.92
N PHE A 80 -2.52 3.84 -4.14
CA PHE A 80 -1.53 4.05 -3.07
C PHE A 80 -0.10 3.80 -3.51
N TYR A 81 0.08 2.99 -4.56
CA TYR A 81 1.36 2.57 -5.13
C TYR A 81 1.40 2.88 -6.63
N GLN A 82 1.01 4.12 -6.98
CA GLN A 82 0.80 4.51 -8.37
C GLN A 82 2.02 4.25 -9.25
N LYS A 83 3.22 4.63 -8.78
CA LYS A 83 4.47 4.46 -9.54
C LYS A 83 4.85 3.00 -9.72
N GLU A 84 4.71 2.22 -8.65
CA GLU A 84 4.96 0.77 -8.67
C GLU A 84 3.94 0.06 -9.58
N TYR A 85 2.68 0.55 -9.60
CA TYR A 85 1.65 0.04 -10.48
C TYR A 85 1.90 0.36 -11.95
N GLU A 86 2.43 1.54 -12.28
CA GLU A 86 2.86 1.90 -13.64
C GLU A 86 3.98 0.97 -14.13
N VAL A 87 4.93 0.62 -13.27
CA VAL A 87 5.93 -0.42 -13.57
C VAL A 87 5.27 -1.79 -13.75
N GLY A 88 4.26 -2.12 -12.94
CA GLY A 88 3.46 -3.33 -13.11
C GLY A 88 2.80 -3.43 -14.48
N LEU A 89 2.22 -2.34 -14.98
CA LEU A 89 1.66 -2.29 -16.34
C LEU A 89 2.73 -2.50 -17.43
N MET A 90 3.88 -1.82 -17.29
CA MET A 90 5.01 -2.03 -18.20
C MET A 90 5.50 -3.49 -18.18
N ALA A 91 5.50 -4.12 -17.02
CA ALA A 91 5.85 -5.53 -16.89
C ALA A 91 4.87 -6.45 -17.63
N LEU A 92 3.56 -6.14 -17.64
CA LEU A 92 2.58 -6.89 -18.45
C LEU A 92 2.87 -6.81 -19.94
N ASP A 93 3.28 -5.64 -20.45
CA ASP A 93 3.66 -5.48 -21.86
C ASP A 93 4.94 -6.29 -22.17
N MET A 94 5.89 -6.37 -21.22
CA MET A 94 7.08 -7.22 -21.38
C MET A 94 6.72 -8.71 -21.41
N VAL A 95 5.79 -9.17 -20.55
CA VAL A 95 5.26 -10.54 -20.56
C VAL A 95 4.59 -10.84 -21.92
N GLU A 96 3.74 -9.95 -22.41
CA GLU A 96 3.07 -10.13 -23.71
C GLU A 96 4.07 -10.20 -24.85
N SER A 97 5.09 -9.35 -24.82
CA SER A 97 6.14 -9.35 -25.83
C SER A 97 6.91 -10.68 -25.89
N GLN A 98 7.28 -11.23 -24.73
CA GLN A 98 8.11 -12.42 -24.62
C GLN A 98 7.31 -13.73 -24.75
N PHE A 99 6.20 -13.86 -24.03
CA PHE A 99 5.44 -15.11 -23.94
C PHE A 99 4.18 -15.13 -24.83
N LYS A 100 3.85 -14.03 -25.49
CA LYS A 100 2.62 -13.87 -26.31
C LYS A 100 1.33 -14.11 -25.51
N VAL A 101 1.38 -13.82 -24.21
CA VAL A 101 0.27 -13.97 -23.26
C VAL A 101 -0.06 -12.60 -22.68
N ARG A 102 -1.29 -12.13 -22.90
CA ARG A 102 -1.77 -10.89 -22.30
C ARG A 102 -2.46 -11.19 -20.98
N LEU A 103 -1.73 -10.99 -19.90
CA LEU A 103 -2.26 -11.16 -18.54
C LEU A 103 -3.30 -10.06 -18.19
N PRO A 104 -4.24 -10.33 -17.27
CA PRO A 104 -5.21 -9.34 -16.81
C PRO A 104 -4.54 -8.21 -16.01
N GLU A 105 -5.15 -7.02 -16.01
CA GLU A 105 -4.63 -5.82 -15.32
C GLU A 105 -4.44 -6.03 -13.79
N SER A 106 -5.18 -6.96 -13.19
CA SER A 106 -5.00 -7.34 -11.78
C SER A 106 -3.59 -7.88 -11.47
N GLU A 107 -2.89 -8.45 -12.46
CA GLU A 107 -1.52 -8.92 -12.28
C GLU A 107 -0.52 -7.75 -12.16
N ALA A 108 -0.81 -6.58 -12.75
CA ALA A 108 -0.01 -5.38 -12.51
C ALA A 108 -0.01 -4.97 -11.02
N ALA A 109 -1.13 -5.17 -10.32
CA ALA A 109 -1.21 -4.91 -8.89
C ALA A 109 -0.35 -5.91 -8.08
N PHE A 110 -0.33 -7.18 -8.45
CA PHE A 110 0.56 -8.16 -7.80
C PHE A 110 2.02 -7.81 -8.03
N ILE A 111 2.40 -7.45 -9.25
CA ILE A 111 3.77 -7.01 -9.58
C ILE A 111 4.13 -5.74 -8.79
N ALA A 112 3.23 -4.76 -8.72
CA ALA A 112 3.44 -3.56 -7.92
C ALA A 112 3.68 -3.88 -6.43
N MET A 113 2.97 -4.87 -5.88
CA MET A 113 3.20 -5.33 -4.51
C MET A 113 4.57 -6.00 -4.34
N HIS A 114 5.04 -6.78 -5.32
CA HIS A 114 6.41 -7.31 -5.30
C HIS A 114 7.44 -6.20 -5.30
N ILE A 115 7.24 -5.16 -6.12
CA ILE A 115 8.14 -3.99 -6.19
C ILE A 115 8.14 -3.24 -4.84
N ALA A 116 6.97 -2.95 -4.28
CA ALA A 116 6.85 -2.28 -2.98
C ALA A 116 7.49 -3.09 -1.83
N ASN A 117 7.46 -4.43 -1.90
CA ASN A 117 8.18 -5.29 -0.96
C ASN A 117 9.70 -5.25 -1.16
N GLY A 118 10.16 -5.09 -2.39
CA GLY A 118 11.58 -5.02 -2.72
C GLY A 118 12.28 -3.76 -2.22
N GLU A 119 11.52 -2.76 -1.75
CA GLU A 119 12.06 -1.55 -1.11
C GLU A 119 12.65 -1.83 0.28
N THR A 120 12.27 -2.93 0.93
CA THR A 120 12.69 -3.27 2.29
C THR A 120 13.08 -4.75 2.37
N ASP A 121 14.22 -5.05 3.01
CA ASP A 121 14.77 -6.40 3.12
C ASP A 121 13.91 -7.41 3.90
N ASP A 122 12.96 -6.93 4.73
CA ASP A 122 12.22 -7.74 5.71
C ASP A 122 10.69 -7.77 5.47
N SER A 123 10.15 -7.24 4.35
CA SER A 123 8.69 -7.25 4.13
C SER A 123 8.21 -8.45 3.31
N THR A 124 7.01 -8.93 3.64
CA THR A 124 6.35 -10.02 2.91
C THR A 124 5.15 -9.48 2.11
N MET A 125 4.66 -10.27 1.14
CA MET A 125 3.44 -9.92 0.39
C MET A 125 2.24 -9.76 1.32
N GLU A 126 2.13 -10.59 2.34
CA GLU A 126 1.09 -10.52 3.36
C GLU A 126 1.16 -9.21 4.15
N GLU A 127 2.37 -8.76 4.49
CA GLU A 127 2.58 -7.47 5.18
C GLU A 127 2.15 -6.30 4.29
N THR A 128 2.55 -6.28 3.01
CA THR A 128 2.13 -5.22 2.08
C THR A 128 0.60 -5.20 1.89
N PHE A 129 -0.02 -6.37 1.79
CA PHE A 129 -1.47 -6.49 1.72
C PHE A 129 -2.14 -5.91 2.98
N ALA A 130 -1.64 -6.25 4.17
CA ALA A 130 -2.15 -5.76 5.43
C ALA A 130 -1.93 -4.25 5.61
N ILE A 131 -0.77 -3.71 5.20
CA ILE A 131 -0.49 -2.27 5.17
C ILE A 131 -1.50 -1.55 4.28
N THR A 132 -1.72 -2.04 3.05
CA THR A 132 -2.68 -1.46 2.10
C THR A 132 -4.08 -1.41 2.71
N LYS A 133 -4.50 -2.47 3.41
CA LYS A 133 -5.80 -2.54 4.08
C LYS A 133 -5.93 -1.54 5.22
N ILE A 134 -4.90 -1.34 6.04
CA ILE A 134 -4.89 -0.32 7.10
C ILE A 134 -5.02 1.09 6.49
N ILE A 135 -4.28 1.37 5.40
CA ILE A 135 -4.34 2.66 4.72
C ILE A 135 -5.76 2.92 4.19
N GLU A 136 -6.37 1.93 3.52
CA GLU A 136 -7.74 2.01 3.02
C GLU A 136 -8.72 2.33 4.14
N ASP A 137 -8.66 1.58 5.24
CA ASP A 137 -9.55 1.76 6.39
C ASP A 137 -9.41 3.17 7.02
N ILE A 138 -8.17 3.67 7.17
CA ILE A 138 -7.92 5.03 7.67
C ILE A 138 -8.46 6.08 6.68
N CYS A 139 -8.19 5.93 5.39
CA CYS A 139 -8.73 6.82 4.36
C CYS A 139 -10.26 6.84 4.38
N ASN A 140 -10.90 5.69 4.56
CA ASN A 140 -12.36 5.58 4.69
C ASN A 140 -12.89 6.29 5.93
N ILE A 141 -12.21 6.17 7.08
CA ILE A 141 -12.60 6.90 8.31
C ILE A 141 -12.56 8.41 8.04
N VAL A 142 -11.49 8.92 7.43
CA VAL A 142 -11.34 10.36 7.13
C VAL A 142 -12.41 10.81 6.13
N ARG A 143 -12.62 10.06 5.03
CA ARG A 143 -13.61 10.36 4.00
C ARG A 143 -15.02 10.44 4.57
N VAL A 144 -15.41 9.46 5.37
CA VAL A 144 -16.74 9.41 5.99
C VAL A 144 -16.90 10.51 7.05
N TYR A 145 -15.89 10.76 7.86
CA TYR A 145 -15.93 11.75 8.92
C TYR A 145 -16.13 13.16 8.38
N PHE A 146 -15.39 13.54 7.33
CA PHE A 146 -15.44 14.87 6.73
C PHE A 146 -16.41 14.97 5.55
N ARG A 147 -16.97 13.84 5.07
CA ARG A 147 -17.85 13.76 3.88
C ARG A 147 -17.19 14.36 2.64
N ILE A 148 -15.97 13.96 2.37
CA ILE A 148 -15.16 14.46 1.25
C ILE A 148 -14.73 13.31 0.34
N GLU A 149 -14.38 13.64 -0.91
CA GLU A 149 -13.54 12.81 -1.76
C GLU A 149 -12.11 13.37 -1.76
N MET A 150 -11.14 12.50 -1.51
CA MET A 150 -9.73 12.88 -1.54
C MET A 150 -9.24 12.96 -2.98
N ASP A 151 -8.53 14.03 -3.31
CA ASP A 151 -7.92 14.21 -4.63
C ASP A 151 -6.60 13.42 -4.72
N ALA A 152 -6.63 12.30 -5.45
CA ALA A 152 -5.49 11.42 -5.61
C ALA A 152 -4.29 12.09 -6.32
N ASP A 153 -4.54 13.13 -7.12
CA ASP A 153 -3.52 13.88 -7.84
C ASP A 153 -2.87 14.99 -6.97
N SER A 154 -3.41 15.22 -5.78
CA SER A 154 -2.89 16.23 -4.86
C SER A 154 -1.60 15.80 -4.18
N SER A 155 -0.60 16.69 -4.13
CA SER A 155 0.63 16.49 -3.37
C SER A 155 0.38 16.27 -1.86
N TYR A 156 -0.71 16.81 -1.32
CA TYR A 156 -1.11 16.60 0.08
C TYR A 156 -1.64 15.18 0.30
N TYR A 157 -2.39 14.64 -0.66
CA TYR A 157 -2.81 13.26 -0.64
C TYR A 157 -1.61 12.30 -0.73
N TYR A 158 -0.69 12.53 -1.67
CA TYR A 158 0.52 11.73 -1.80
C TYR A 158 1.33 11.68 -0.49
N ARG A 159 1.54 12.85 0.15
CA ARG A 159 2.22 12.91 1.45
C ARG A 159 1.47 12.15 2.54
N PHE A 160 0.15 12.28 2.59
CA PHE A 160 -0.68 11.57 3.55
C PHE A 160 -0.53 10.05 3.39
N ILE A 161 -0.65 9.52 2.16
CA ILE A 161 -0.47 8.09 1.89
C ILE A 161 0.95 7.62 2.24
N THR A 162 1.97 8.40 1.89
CA THR A 162 3.37 8.07 2.23
C THR A 162 3.54 7.91 3.75
N HIS A 163 3.01 8.85 4.54
CA HIS A 163 3.05 8.74 6.00
C HIS A 163 2.25 7.55 6.51
N LEU A 164 1.08 7.27 5.93
CA LEU A 164 0.27 6.12 6.32
C LEU A 164 0.96 4.79 6.02
N LYS A 165 1.77 4.67 4.96
CA LYS A 165 2.56 3.46 4.68
C LYS A 165 3.52 3.13 5.85
N TYR A 166 4.31 4.11 6.30
CA TYR A 166 5.23 3.94 7.44
C TYR A 166 4.49 3.70 8.75
N PHE A 167 3.42 4.44 8.98
CA PHE A 167 2.58 4.30 10.15
C PHE A 167 1.93 2.92 10.23
N ALA A 168 1.31 2.44 9.15
CA ALA A 168 0.66 1.13 9.09
C ALA A 168 1.66 -0.02 9.31
N ARG A 169 2.92 0.12 8.84
CA ARG A 169 3.99 -0.84 9.12
C ARG A 169 4.28 -0.91 10.61
N ARG A 170 4.39 0.22 11.33
CA ARG A 170 4.58 0.24 12.78
C ARG A 170 3.41 -0.41 13.51
N VAL A 171 2.18 -0.12 13.08
CA VAL A 171 0.98 -0.75 13.65
C VAL A 171 1.05 -2.27 13.56
N LEU A 172 1.43 -2.82 12.40
CA LEU A 172 1.54 -4.28 12.21
C LEU A 172 2.67 -4.90 13.02
N ARG A 173 3.80 -4.20 13.14
CA ARG A 173 4.98 -4.68 13.87
C ARG A 173 4.91 -4.39 15.36
N GLN A 174 3.85 -3.70 15.83
CA GLN A 174 3.71 -3.22 17.22
C GLN A 174 4.90 -2.38 17.69
N GLU A 175 5.53 -1.63 16.75
CA GLU A 175 6.66 -0.77 17.02
C GLU A 175 6.16 0.58 17.54
N GLN A 176 6.58 0.96 18.73
CA GLN A 176 6.31 2.26 19.33
C GLN A 176 7.62 2.99 19.58
N TYR A 177 7.71 4.23 19.15
CA TYR A 177 8.85 5.10 19.47
C TYR A 177 8.42 6.01 20.64
N GLU A 178 9.07 5.84 21.79
CA GLU A 178 8.93 6.77 22.90
C GLU A 178 9.81 8.00 22.63
N ASP A 179 9.21 9.10 22.20
CA ASP A 179 9.85 10.41 22.21
C ASP A 179 9.02 11.34 23.12
N ASN A 180 9.55 11.63 24.30
CA ASN A 180 8.87 12.42 25.32
C ASN A 180 8.98 13.95 25.11
N SER A 181 9.39 14.40 23.90
CA SER A 181 9.76 15.81 23.69
C SER A 181 8.66 16.74 23.16
N SER A 182 7.47 16.24 22.83
CA SER A 182 6.50 16.97 22.00
C SER A 182 5.19 17.37 22.69
N THR A 183 5.02 17.20 23.99
CA THR A 183 3.72 17.38 24.68
C THR A 183 3.13 18.78 24.51
N ASP A 184 3.92 19.84 24.67
CA ASP A 184 3.44 21.23 24.52
C ASP A 184 2.99 21.56 23.08
N LEU A 185 3.69 21.00 22.08
CA LEU A 185 3.34 21.18 20.66
C LEU A 185 2.05 20.44 20.31
N ALA A 186 1.87 19.24 20.86
CA ALA A 186 0.69 18.43 20.62
C ALA A 186 -0.59 19.14 21.09
N GLU A 187 -0.58 19.72 22.29
CA GLU A 187 -1.70 20.49 22.83
C GLU A 187 -2.09 21.66 21.93
N ILE A 188 -1.10 22.43 21.45
CA ILE A 188 -1.34 23.56 20.54
C ILE A 188 -1.98 23.07 19.23
N ILE A 189 -1.49 21.97 18.65
CA ILE A 189 -2.00 21.40 17.40
C ILE A 189 -3.42 20.88 17.59
N PHE A 190 -3.70 20.17 18.68
CA PHE A 190 -5.03 19.64 18.97
C PHE A 190 -6.06 20.74 19.17
N ALA A 191 -5.71 21.79 19.93
CA ALA A 191 -6.58 22.94 20.12
C ALA A 191 -6.84 23.69 18.80
N LYS A 192 -5.81 23.84 17.96
CA LYS A 192 -5.92 24.57 16.68
C LYS A 192 -6.70 23.79 15.62
N TYR A 193 -6.61 22.45 15.62
CA TYR A 193 -7.21 21.59 14.59
C TYR A 193 -8.16 20.55 15.18
N GLU A 194 -9.06 21.00 16.04
CA GLU A 194 -9.95 20.18 16.87
C GLU A 194 -10.69 19.10 16.05
N GLU A 195 -11.27 19.44 14.90
CA GLU A 195 -12.00 18.48 14.06
C GLU A 195 -11.08 17.36 13.51
N ALA A 196 -9.87 17.72 13.07
CA ALA A 196 -8.89 16.76 12.61
C ALA A 196 -8.39 15.87 13.75
N TYR A 197 -8.20 16.44 14.93
CA TYR A 197 -7.86 15.71 16.16
C TYR A 197 -8.96 14.71 16.55
N ARG A 198 -10.23 15.11 16.53
CA ARG A 198 -11.35 14.19 16.80
C ARG A 198 -11.39 13.04 15.80
N CYS A 199 -11.08 13.29 14.52
CA CYS A 199 -10.94 12.24 13.51
C CYS A 199 -9.75 11.32 13.82
N ALA A 200 -8.59 11.86 14.23
CA ALA A 200 -7.43 11.07 14.62
C ALA A 200 -7.74 10.18 15.84
N CYS A 201 -8.54 10.66 16.82
CA CYS A 201 -9.02 9.84 17.93
C CYS A 201 -9.86 8.64 17.45
N LYS A 202 -10.77 8.83 16.46
CA LYS A 202 -11.55 7.72 15.89
C LYS A 202 -10.65 6.69 15.18
N ILE A 203 -9.58 7.13 14.52
CA ILE A 203 -8.58 6.24 13.95
C ILE A 203 -7.89 5.45 15.07
N GLY A 204 -7.50 6.11 16.17
CA GLY A 204 -6.93 5.45 17.35
C GLY A 204 -7.85 4.38 17.94
N ASP A 205 -9.14 4.68 18.11
CA ASP A 205 -10.14 3.73 18.58
C ASP A 205 -10.29 2.51 17.64
N TYR A 206 -10.22 2.75 16.33
CA TYR A 206 -10.26 1.68 15.33
C TYR A 206 -9.02 0.78 15.44
N LEU A 207 -7.82 1.37 15.51
CA LEU A 207 -6.56 0.63 15.59
C LEU A 207 -6.46 -0.17 16.89
N SER A 208 -6.89 0.41 18.02
CA SER A 208 -6.95 -0.27 19.32
C SER A 208 -7.85 -1.51 19.27
N ARG A 209 -9.03 -1.40 18.67
CA ARG A 209 -9.99 -2.52 18.58
C ARG A 209 -9.56 -3.62 17.61
N LYS A 210 -9.00 -3.24 16.46
CA LYS A 210 -8.73 -4.20 15.37
C LYS A 210 -7.31 -4.77 15.42
N TYR A 211 -6.33 -3.94 15.81
CA TYR A 211 -4.92 -4.29 15.78
C TYR A 211 -4.27 -4.31 17.16
N HIS A 212 -5.03 -4.01 18.25
CA HIS A 212 -4.52 -3.89 19.62
C HIS A 212 -3.36 -2.89 19.75
N TYR A 213 -3.36 -1.87 18.86
CA TYR A 213 -2.34 -0.83 18.81
C TYR A 213 -2.83 0.44 19.51
N GLN A 214 -2.08 0.90 20.52
CA GLN A 214 -2.38 2.15 21.21
C GLN A 214 -1.66 3.29 20.52
N LEU A 215 -2.45 4.25 20.00
CA LEU A 215 -1.92 5.40 19.30
C LEU A 215 -1.23 6.35 20.29
N LEU A 216 0.07 6.57 20.10
CA LEU A 216 0.84 7.53 20.90
C LEU A 216 0.41 8.97 20.62
N GLU A 217 0.68 9.89 21.55
CA GLU A 217 0.31 11.30 21.41
C GLU A 217 0.95 11.96 20.18
N GLU A 218 2.20 11.69 19.93
CA GLU A 218 2.93 12.17 18.75
C GLU A 218 2.35 11.65 17.46
N GLU A 219 2.03 10.35 17.39
CA GLU A 219 1.40 9.77 16.21
C GLU A 219 0.02 10.40 15.96
N ARG A 220 -0.72 10.68 17.03
CA ARG A 220 -2.00 11.38 16.97
C ARG A 220 -1.82 12.81 16.47
N MET A 221 -0.77 13.50 16.91
CA MET A 221 -0.42 14.84 16.43
C MET A 221 -0.08 14.81 14.93
N TYR A 222 0.76 13.89 14.49
CA TYR A 222 1.09 13.72 13.08
C TYR A 222 -0.15 13.42 12.22
N LEU A 223 -0.99 12.48 12.65
CA LEU A 223 -2.25 12.19 11.97
C LEU A 223 -3.14 13.44 11.89
N THR A 224 -3.26 14.20 12.98
CA THR A 224 -4.05 15.44 13.02
C THR A 224 -3.58 16.45 11.98
N ILE A 225 -2.27 16.67 11.86
CA ILE A 225 -1.69 17.59 10.89
C ILE A 225 -1.97 17.11 9.45
N HIS A 226 -1.72 15.84 9.17
CA HIS A 226 -1.90 15.29 7.83
C HIS A 226 -3.36 15.24 7.40
N ILE A 227 -4.27 14.85 8.31
CA ILE A 227 -5.72 14.90 8.08
C ILE A 227 -6.15 16.34 7.76
N ARG A 228 -5.71 17.33 8.55
CA ARG A 228 -6.02 18.74 8.29
C ARG A 228 -5.57 19.21 6.92
N LEU A 229 -4.37 18.81 6.50
CA LEU A 229 -3.80 19.20 5.21
C LEU A 229 -4.55 18.53 4.04
N VAL A 230 -4.81 17.24 4.11
CA VAL A 230 -5.50 16.52 3.04
C VAL A 230 -6.96 16.95 2.91
N VAL A 231 -7.64 17.22 4.02
CA VAL A 231 -9.03 17.69 4.01
C VAL A 231 -9.16 19.07 3.38
N ASN A 232 -8.24 20.00 3.72
CA ASN A 232 -8.39 21.40 3.28
C ASN A 232 -7.80 21.69 1.90
N LYS A 233 -6.78 20.93 1.48
CA LYS A 233 -5.99 21.22 0.28
C LYS A 233 -5.87 20.04 -0.67
N GLY A 234 -6.27 18.86 -0.25
CA GLY A 234 -6.19 17.60 -1.00
C GLY A 234 -7.55 16.94 -1.17
N SER A 235 -8.65 17.69 -1.11
CA SER A 235 -10.01 17.17 -1.37
C SER A 235 -10.69 17.96 -2.47
N LYS A 236 -11.51 17.27 -3.28
CA LYS A 236 -12.49 17.86 -4.17
C LYS A 236 -13.76 18.13 -3.36
N MET A 237 -14.57 19.14 -3.75
CA MET A 237 -15.74 19.64 -3.02
C MET A 237 -16.62 18.55 -2.38
N PRO A 238 -17.36 18.87 -1.29
CA PRO A 238 -18.25 17.93 -0.61
C PRO A 238 -19.22 17.27 -1.59
N LEU A 239 -19.49 15.98 -1.42
CA LEU A 239 -20.57 15.28 -2.11
C LEU A 239 -21.87 16.04 -1.87
N GLU A 240 -22.42 16.70 -2.90
CA GLU A 240 -23.72 17.36 -2.81
C GLU A 240 -24.76 16.33 -2.36
N LYS A 241 -25.59 16.73 -1.38
CA LYS A 241 -26.78 15.96 -1.00
C LYS A 241 -27.63 15.81 -2.25
N THR A 242 -27.85 14.59 -2.71
CA THR A 242 -28.90 14.29 -3.69
C THR A 242 -30.20 14.85 -3.14
N PRO A 243 -30.91 15.79 -3.84
CA PRO A 243 -32.14 16.29 -3.33
C PRO A 243 -33.14 15.14 -3.25
N GLU A 244 -33.68 14.90 -2.05
CA GLU A 244 -34.85 14.04 -1.87
C GLU A 244 -35.94 14.53 -2.82
N LYS A 245 -36.31 13.68 -3.78
CA LYS A 245 -37.49 13.92 -4.61
C LYS A 245 -38.69 13.96 -3.68
N GLY A 246 -39.08 15.17 -3.30
CA GLY A 246 -40.32 15.42 -2.62
C GLY A 246 -41.47 14.86 -3.47
N GLY A 247 -42.12 13.84 -2.93
CA GLY A 247 -43.41 13.37 -3.45
C GLY A 247 -44.40 14.47 -3.36
N GLN A 248 -44.84 15.00 -4.51
CA GLN A 248 -46.10 15.71 -4.60
C GLN A 248 -47.15 14.71 -5.05
N ASN A 249 -47.91 14.24 -4.07
CA ASN A 249 -49.26 13.76 -4.31
C ASN A 249 -50.18 14.98 -4.49
N SER A 250 -50.84 15.06 -5.60
CA SER A 250 -52.14 15.71 -5.80
C SER A 250 -52.85 15.00 -6.93
#